data_8c9250ac76b61bc2a360254e15c78e6c
#
_entry.id   8c9250ac76b61bc2a360254e15c78e6c
#
_cell.length_a   1.000
_cell.length_b   1.000
_cell.length_c   1.000
_cell.angle_alpha   90.00
_cell.angle_beta   90.00
_cell.angle_gamma   90.00
#
_symmetry.space_group_name_H-M   'P 1'
#
loop_
_entity.id
_entity.type
_entity.pdbx_description
1 polymer ?
#
loop_
_entity_poly.entity_id
_entity_poly.type
_entity_poly.pdbx_seq_one_letter_code
_entity_poly.pdbx_strand_id
1 'polypeptide(L)'
;VSGTPEDGSLADVVSKKGSWLGCGFYNSASKIRVRLVTRNANDDPAGDAFWERRLRYAWDYRKTVMGEADSRCCRIIFGEADGFPGLTVDRFERVLVAQVLSLGMERIKERVLPLLVRILREDGQVIRGVYERNDAALRTLEGMAQGKGWLVLPGEAAPEGTAEDITENGIRYTVDFENGQKTGFFLDQKYNRLAVAKLAKGRTVLDCFTHTGSFALNAA
;
A
#
# COMPACT_ATOMS: atom_id res chain seq x y z
N VAL A 1 6.46 -30.25 4.86
CA VAL A 1 7.51 -29.25 4.64
C VAL A 1 8.83 -29.97 4.84
N SER A 2 9.65 -30.10 3.82
CA SER A 2 11.03 -30.56 3.96
C SER A 2 11.91 -29.37 4.33
N GLY A 3 12.58 -29.42 5.48
CA GLY A 3 13.34 -28.30 6.06
C GLY A 3 12.51 -27.44 7.01
N THR A 4 13.19 -26.57 7.73
CA THR A 4 12.63 -25.55 8.63
C THR A 4 13.09 -24.18 8.12
N PRO A 5 12.34 -23.57 7.18
CA PRO A 5 12.66 -22.21 6.76
C PRO A 5 12.57 -21.26 7.95
N GLU A 6 13.40 -20.24 7.97
CA GLU A 6 13.31 -19.14 8.94
C GLU A 6 12.04 -18.32 8.66
N ASP A 7 11.32 -17.92 9.71
CA ASP A 7 10.14 -17.08 9.58
C ASP A 7 10.47 -15.76 8.88
N GLY A 8 9.69 -15.40 7.86
CA GLY A 8 9.90 -14.25 7.00
C GLY A 8 10.85 -14.48 5.84
N SER A 9 11.53 -15.65 5.75
CA SER A 9 12.39 -15.97 4.62
C SER A 9 11.62 -16.43 3.38
N LEU A 10 12.27 -16.37 2.22
CA LEU A 10 11.78 -16.97 0.98
C LEU A 10 11.89 -18.50 1.06
N ALA A 11 10.84 -19.18 0.60
CA ALA A 11 10.78 -20.64 0.53
C ALA A 11 10.12 -21.07 -0.78
N ASP A 12 10.68 -22.11 -1.39
CA ASP A 12 10.06 -22.76 -2.53
C ASP A 12 8.90 -23.67 -2.09
N VAL A 13 7.81 -23.58 -2.83
CA VAL A 13 6.64 -24.42 -2.65
C VAL A 13 6.62 -25.47 -3.73
N VAL A 14 6.60 -26.73 -3.31
CA VAL A 14 6.54 -27.88 -4.23
C VAL A 14 5.30 -28.73 -3.94
N SER A 15 4.78 -29.36 -4.97
CA SER A 15 3.69 -30.33 -4.84
C SER A 15 4.18 -31.61 -4.17
N LYS A 16 3.24 -32.49 -3.76
CA LYS A 16 3.60 -33.85 -3.26
C LYS A 16 4.38 -34.68 -4.27
N LYS A 17 4.26 -34.38 -5.56
CA LYS A 17 4.98 -35.06 -6.66
C LYS A 17 6.32 -34.40 -7.01
N GLY A 18 6.76 -33.37 -6.20
CA GLY A 18 8.03 -32.67 -6.43
C GLY A 18 7.97 -31.55 -7.46
N SER A 19 6.82 -31.28 -8.10
CA SER A 19 6.70 -30.16 -9.04
C SER A 19 6.75 -28.83 -8.31
N TRP A 20 7.59 -27.91 -8.76
CA TRP A 20 7.66 -26.56 -8.23
C TRP A 20 6.36 -25.79 -8.53
N LEU A 21 5.82 -25.07 -7.53
CA LEU A 21 4.55 -24.35 -7.59
C LEU A 21 4.74 -22.84 -7.46
N GLY A 22 5.87 -22.40 -6.93
CA GLY A 22 6.17 -20.99 -6.71
C GLY A 22 7.16 -20.77 -5.58
N CYS A 23 7.57 -19.53 -5.41
CA CYS A 23 8.39 -19.06 -4.29
C CYS A 23 7.63 -17.98 -3.51
N GLY A 24 7.77 -17.96 -2.19
CA GLY A 24 7.06 -17.01 -1.34
C GLY A 24 7.62 -16.92 0.07
N PHE A 25 7.08 -16.00 0.85
CA PHE A 25 7.48 -15.78 2.24
C PHE A 25 6.83 -16.80 3.17
N TYR A 26 7.65 -17.47 3.96
CA TYR A 26 7.21 -18.40 4.98
C TYR A 26 7.00 -17.68 6.33
N ASN A 27 5.97 -18.10 7.08
CA ASN A 27 5.75 -17.67 8.46
C ASN A 27 5.06 -18.79 9.26
N SER A 28 5.72 -19.29 10.29
CA SER A 28 5.20 -20.35 11.14
C SER A 28 4.07 -19.90 12.08
N ALA A 29 3.99 -18.63 12.43
CA ALA A 29 2.94 -18.05 13.26
C ALA A 29 1.63 -17.84 12.49
N SER A 30 1.72 -17.58 11.17
CA SER A 30 0.57 -17.26 10.33
C SER A 30 -0.29 -18.51 10.02
N LYS A 31 -1.61 -18.31 9.91
CA LYS A 31 -2.50 -19.35 9.33
C LYS A 31 -2.19 -19.59 7.86
N ILE A 32 -1.76 -18.58 7.13
CA ILE A 32 -1.26 -18.68 5.74
C ILE A 32 0.24 -18.85 5.81
N ARG A 33 0.69 -20.11 5.88
CA ARG A 33 2.11 -20.49 6.08
C ARG A 33 3.05 -19.95 5.02
N VAL A 34 2.61 -19.84 3.76
CA VAL A 34 3.42 -19.29 2.68
C VAL A 34 2.57 -18.31 1.87
N ARG A 35 3.06 -17.11 1.71
CA ARG A 35 2.49 -16.10 0.81
C ARG A 35 3.34 -16.06 -0.45
N LEU A 36 2.80 -16.59 -1.55
CA LEU A 36 3.52 -16.65 -2.82
C LEU A 36 3.78 -15.24 -3.35
N VAL A 37 5.02 -15.00 -3.77
CA VAL A 37 5.44 -13.78 -4.45
C VAL A 37 5.62 -14.01 -5.95
N THR A 38 5.98 -15.23 -6.37
CA THR A 38 6.08 -15.56 -7.79
C THR A 38 5.73 -17.01 -8.08
N ARG A 39 5.24 -17.25 -9.30
CA ARG A 39 5.05 -18.59 -9.89
C ARG A 39 5.90 -18.78 -11.15
N ASN A 40 6.80 -17.86 -11.43
CA ASN A 40 7.74 -17.95 -12.53
C ASN A 40 9.10 -18.38 -11.99
N ALA A 41 9.58 -19.55 -12.40
CA ALA A 41 10.84 -20.11 -11.93
C ALA A 41 12.09 -19.31 -12.34
N ASN A 42 11.94 -18.39 -13.31
CA ASN A 42 13.01 -17.51 -13.77
C ASN A 42 13.10 -16.21 -12.94
N ASP A 43 12.15 -15.96 -12.04
CA ASP A 43 12.18 -14.81 -11.15
C ASP A 43 13.15 -15.05 -9.98
N ASP A 44 13.87 -13.99 -9.60
CA ASP A 44 14.71 -13.96 -8.41
C ASP A 44 14.16 -12.97 -7.36
N PRO A 45 13.26 -13.42 -6.45
CA PRO A 45 12.71 -12.55 -5.42
C PRO A 45 13.72 -12.10 -4.35
N ALA A 46 14.93 -12.67 -4.33
CA ALA A 46 16.01 -12.22 -3.45
C ALA A 46 16.66 -10.93 -3.96
N GLY A 47 16.66 -10.72 -5.29
CA GLY A 47 17.29 -9.58 -5.95
C GLY A 47 16.39 -8.33 -6.04
N ASP A 48 17.01 -7.14 -6.04
CA ASP A 48 16.32 -5.85 -6.16
C ASP A 48 15.60 -5.67 -7.50
N ALA A 49 16.18 -6.19 -8.58
CA ALA A 49 15.62 -6.08 -9.94
C ALA A 49 14.21 -6.67 -10.04
N PHE A 50 13.92 -7.75 -9.28
CA PHE A 50 12.59 -8.34 -9.21
C PHE A 50 11.57 -7.35 -8.62
N TRP A 51 11.90 -6.76 -7.48
CA TRP A 51 11.00 -5.82 -6.78
C TRP A 51 10.87 -4.51 -7.55
N GLU A 52 11.96 -3.98 -8.10
CA GLU A 52 11.93 -2.77 -8.93
C GLU A 52 11.01 -2.93 -10.13
N ARG A 53 11.11 -4.04 -10.87
CA ARG A 53 10.21 -4.35 -12.00
C ARG A 53 8.74 -4.36 -11.56
N ARG A 54 8.42 -4.98 -10.43
CA ARG A 54 7.05 -5.04 -9.91
C ARG A 54 6.52 -3.69 -9.44
N LEU A 55 7.37 -2.89 -8.79
CA LEU A 55 7.01 -1.53 -8.40
C LEU A 55 6.72 -0.65 -9.61
N ARG A 56 7.52 -0.76 -10.68
CA ARG A 56 7.26 -0.06 -11.95
C ARG A 56 5.94 -0.51 -12.56
N TYR A 57 5.66 -1.80 -12.61
CA TYR A 57 4.37 -2.30 -13.11
C TYR A 57 3.18 -1.79 -12.29
N ALA A 58 3.27 -1.77 -10.96
CA ALA A 58 2.21 -1.23 -10.11
C ALA A 58 1.98 0.26 -10.40
N TRP A 59 3.03 1.06 -10.51
CA TRP A 59 2.93 2.47 -10.82
C TRP A 59 2.42 2.73 -12.24
N ASP A 60 2.95 2.05 -13.25
CA ASP A 60 2.53 2.19 -14.65
C ASP A 60 1.06 1.80 -14.83
N TYR A 61 0.60 0.77 -14.12
CA TYR A 61 -0.81 0.41 -14.11
C TYR A 61 -1.68 1.58 -13.60
N ARG A 62 -1.29 2.25 -12.50
CA ARG A 62 -2.04 3.41 -11.99
C ARG A 62 -2.06 4.56 -12.99
N LYS A 63 -0.95 4.85 -13.62
CA LYS A 63 -0.90 5.87 -14.70
C LYS A 63 -1.80 5.51 -15.90
N THR A 64 -1.91 4.21 -16.21
CA THR A 64 -2.75 3.74 -17.32
C THR A 64 -4.24 3.85 -17.03
N VAL A 65 -4.67 3.52 -15.80
CA VAL A 65 -6.10 3.43 -15.44
C VAL A 65 -6.65 4.71 -14.79
N MET A 66 -5.78 5.62 -14.37
CA MET A 66 -6.14 6.86 -13.70
C MET A 66 -5.59 8.06 -14.47
N GLY A 67 -6.32 9.17 -14.46
CA GLY A 67 -5.79 10.45 -14.91
C GLY A 67 -4.68 10.97 -13.99
N GLU A 68 -3.87 11.90 -14.47
CA GLU A 68 -2.74 12.48 -13.72
C GLU A 68 -3.17 13.03 -12.35
N ALA A 69 -4.27 13.78 -12.30
CA ALA A 69 -4.81 14.31 -11.05
C ALA A 69 -5.21 13.20 -10.06
N ASP A 70 -5.77 12.10 -10.56
CA ASP A 70 -6.23 10.98 -9.73
C ASP A 70 -5.06 10.15 -9.19
N SER A 71 -3.96 10.04 -9.92
CA SER A 71 -2.76 9.31 -9.50
C SER A 71 -2.00 9.96 -8.35
N ARG A 72 -2.30 11.24 -8.06
CA ARG A 72 -1.73 11.97 -6.90
C ARG A 72 -2.35 11.54 -5.56
N CYS A 73 -3.59 11.01 -5.60
CA CYS A 73 -4.29 10.47 -4.43
C CYS A 73 -4.89 9.12 -4.78
N CYS A 74 -4.11 8.05 -4.63
CA CYS A 74 -4.51 6.71 -5.03
C CYS A 74 -3.77 5.62 -4.24
N ARG A 75 -4.31 4.40 -4.27
CA ARG A 75 -3.59 3.22 -3.82
C ARG A 75 -2.58 2.79 -4.89
N ILE A 76 -1.28 2.95 -4.60
CA ILE A 76 -0.21 2.54 -5.52
C ILE A 76 0.02 1.04 -5.47
N ILE A 77 0.04 0.45 -4.26
CA ILE A 77 0.22 -1.01 -4.06
C ILE A 77 -0.99 -1.58 -3.32
N PHE A 78 -1.58 -2.62 -3.87
CA PHE A 78 -2.71 -3.32 -3.30
C PHE A 78 -2.39 -4.81 -3.07
N GLY A 79 -1.47 -5.08 -2.16
CA GLY A 79 -1.17 -6.41 -1.66
C GLY A 79 -0.90 -7.43 -2.75
N GLU A 80 -1.58 -8.55 -2.62
CA GLU A 80 -1.48 -9.71 -3.52
C GLU A 80 -1.86 -9.38 -4.97
N ALA A 81 -2.74 -8.41 -5.19
CA ALA A 81 -3.16 -8.00 -6.53
C ALA A 81 -2.00 -7.41 -7.36
N ASP A 82 -1.06 -6.74 -6.70
CA ASP A 82 0.15 -6.19 -7.34
C ASP A 82 1.40 -7.06 -7.08
N GLY A 83 1.22 -8.22 -6.43
CA GLY A 83 2.31 -9.16 -6.15
C GLY A 83 3.19 -8.76 -4.96
N PHE A 84 2.65 -7.98 -4.02
CA PHE A 84 3.28 -7.59 -2.76
C PHE A 84 2.45 -8.10 -1.57
N PRO A 85 2.47 -9.40 -1.27
CA PRO A 85 1.54 -10.01 -0.33
C PRO A 85 1.65 -9.38 1.07
N GLY A 86 0.55 -8.76 1.50
CA GLY A 86 0.46 -8.07 2.79
C GLY A 86 1.04 -6.66 2.82
N LEU A 87 1.42 -6.05 1.69
CA LEU A 87 1.82 -4.64 1.62
C LEU A 87 0.73 -3.81 0.93
N THR A 88 0.28 -2.77 1.58
CA THR A 88 -0.57 -1.73 0.99
C THR A 88 0.18 -0.40 1.04
N VAL A 89 0.18 0.35 -0.06
CA VAL A 89 0.73 1.71 -0.09
C VAL A 89 -0.28 2.65 -0.73
N ASP A 90 -0.76 3.60 0.04
CA ASP A 90 -1.61 4.69 -0.38
C ASP A 90 -0.78 5.96 -0.56
N ARG A 91 -1.05 6.72 -1.61
CA ARG A 91 -0.44 8.01 -1.88
C ARG A 91 -1.43 9.13 -1.57
N PHE A 92 -0.98 10.09 -0.78
CA PHE A 92 -1.65 11.36 -0.51
C PHE A 92 -0.71 12.47 -0.94
N GLU A 93 -0.88 12.97 -2.17
CA GLU A 93 -0.02 13.99 -2.81
C GLU A 93 1.48 13.62 -2.70
N ARG A 94 2.18 14.19 -1.70
CA ARG A 94 3.63 14.01 -1.49
C ARG A 94 3.99 12.96 -0.46
N VAL A 95 3.01 12.33 0.18
CA VAL A 95 3.23 11.34 1.24
C VAL A 95 2.75 9.97 0.77
N LEU A 96 3.58 8.97 1.01
CA LEU A 96 3.17 7.57 0.92
C LEU A 96 2.82 7.06 2.32
N VAL A 97 1.67 6.41 2.46
CA VAL A 97 1.28 5.75 3.70
C VAL A 97 1.27 4.25 3.47
N ALA A 98 2.21 3.57 4.12
CA ALA A 98 2.41 2.13 3.98
C ALA A 98 1.81 1.37 5.16
N GLN A 99 1.17 0.24 4.87
CA GLN A 99 0.73 -0.73 5.87
C GLN A 99 1.30 -2.10 5.51
N VAL A 100 2.07 -2.68 6.43
CA VAL A 100 2.75 -3.97 6.26
C VAL A 100 2.10 -5.00 7.18
N LEU A 101 1.44 -6.01 6.59
CA LEU A 101 0.65 -7.02 7.30
C LEU A 101 1.19 -8.45 7.13
N SER A 102 2.39 -8.63 6.58
CA SER A 102 3.04 -9.94 6.50
C SER A 102 4.51 -9.85 6.90
N LEU A 103 4.99 -10.87 7.60
CA LEU A 103 6.35 -10.90 8.14
C LEU A 103 7.43 -10.84 7.05
N GLY A 104 7.21 -11.49 5.92
CA GLY A 104 8.14 -11.42 4.81
C GLY A 104 8.30 -10.01 4.23
N MET A 105 7.17 -9.28 4.06
CA MET A 105 7.23 -7.87 3.65
C MET A 105 7.87 -7.00 4.72
N GLU A 106 7.61 -7.26 6.01
CA GLU A 106 8.26 -6.54 7.11
C GLU A 106 9.78 -6.61 7.02
N ARG A 107 10.34 -7.78 6.70
CA ARG A 107 11.79 -7.97 6.58
C ARG A 107 12.44 -7.25 5.41
N ILE A 108 11.65 -6.96 4.37
CA ILE A 108 12.18 -6.31 3.15
C ILE A 108 11.64 -4.90 2.91
N LYS A 109 10.78 -4.38 3.78
CA LYS A 109 10.16 -3.04 3.61
C LYS A 109 11.19 -1.92 3.46
N GLU A 110 12.28 -1.99 4.24
CA GLU A 110 13.38 -0.99 4.20
C GLU A 110 14.18 -1.03 2.88
N ARG A 111 13.98 -2.07 2.08
CA ARG A 111 14.48 -2.17 0.70
C ARG A 111 13.44 -1.75 -0.31
N VAL A 112 12.21 -2.25 -0.19
CA VAL A 112 11.13 -2.06 -1.18
C VAL A 112 10.57 -0.64 -1.16
N LEU A 113 10.34 -0.05 0.02
CA LEU A 113 9.75 1.29 0.11
C LEU A 113 10.68 2.41 -0.39
N PRO A 114 11.99 2.42 -0.10
CA PRO A 114 12.90 3.38 -0.74
C PRO A 114 13.01 3.20 -2.26
N LEU A 115 12.95 1.96 -2.78
CA LEU A 115 12.89 1.71 -4.23
C LEU A 115 11.64 2.34 -4.85
N LEU A 116 10.48 2.22 -4.21
CA LEU A 116 9.25 2.85 -4.68
C LEU A 116 9.38 4.38 -4.72
N VAL A 117 9.91 4.98 -3.64
CA VAL A 117 10.14 6.44 -3.59
C VAL A 117 11.06 6.89 -4.72
N ARG A 118 12.15 6.16 -4.96
CA ARG A 118 13.08 6.42 -6.07
C ARG A 118 12.37 6.39 -7.41
N ILE A 119 11.60 5.32 -7.70
CA ILE A 119 10.87 5.15 -8.96
C ILE A 119 9.90 6.32 -9.19
N LEU A 120 9.16 6.72 -8.16
CA LEU A 120 8.21 7.83 -8.27
C LEU A 120 8.94 9.16 -8.52
N ARG A 121 10.06 9.40 -7.84
CA ARG A 121 10.89 10.62 -8.05
C ARG A 121 11.54 10.64 -9.44
N GLU A 122 12.00 9.50 -9.95
CA GLU A 122 12.51 9.37 -11.35
C GLU A 122 11.41 9.69 -12.38
N ASP A 123 10.15 9.40 -12.07
CA ASP A 123 8.97 9.73 -12.90
C ASP A 123 8.45 11.17 -12.64
N GLY A 124 9.25 12.02 -12.00
CA GLY A 124 8.93 13.43 -11.75
C GLY A 124 7.96 13.69 -10.60
N GLN A 125 7.63 12.67 -9.80
CA GLN A 125 6.71 12.83 -8.67
C GLN A 125 7.45 13.40 -7.45
N VAL A 126 6.83 14.37 -6.78
CA VAL A 126 7.37 14.92 -5.53
C VAL A 126 6.90 14.05 -4.37
N ILE A 127 7.81 13.28 -3.81
CA ILE A 127 7.53 12.43 -2.62
C ILE A 127 8.44 12.89 -1.48
N ARG A 128 7.86 13.31 -0.35
CA ARG A 128 8.58 13.78 0.83
C ARG A 128 8.93 12.69 1.83
N GLY A 129 8.22 11.55 1.79
CA GLY A 129 8.52 10.44 2.68
C GLY A 129 7.46 9.35 2.68
N VAL A 130 7.73 8.32 3.48
CA VAL A 130 6.84 7.17 3.72
C VAL A 130 6.48 7.13 5.19
N TYR A 131 5.19 7.17 5.52
CA TYR A 131 4.67 6.98 6.87
C TYR A 131 4.12 5.55 7.03
N GLU A 132 4.51 4.85 8.07
CA GLU A 132 4.03 3.50 8.34
C GLU A 132 2.80 3.54 9.27
N ARG A 133 1.71 2.87 8.85
CA ARG A 133 0.49 2.63 9.62
C ARG A 133 0.40 1.16 9.99
N ASN A 134 1.36 0.71 10.79
CA ASN A 134 1.51 -0.66 11.23
C ASN A 134 0.82 -0.93 12.58
N ASP A 135 -0.18 -0.14 12.94
CA ASP A 135 -0.98 -0.23 14.17
C ASP A 135 -2.18 -1.20 14.06
N ALA A 136 -2.25 -2.00 12.99
CA ALA A 136 -3.30 -2.98 12.78
C ALA A 136 -3.13 -4.22 13.68
N ALA A 137 -4.21 -4.66 14.34
CA ALA A 137 -4.23 -5.84 15.20
C ALA A 137 -3.82 -7.15 14.48
N LEU A 138 -4.04 -7.21 13.16
CA LEU A 138 -3.63 -8.35 12.33
C LEU A 138 -2.13 -8.66 12.40
N ARG A 139 -1.29 -7.66 12.69
CA ARG A 139 0.17 -7.84 12.80
C ARG A 139 0.54 -8.82 13.93
N THR A 140 -0.19 -8.78 15.04
CA THR A 140 0.07 -9.70 16.16
C THR A 140 -0.18 -11.17 15.79
N LEU A 141 -1.11 -11.44 14.85
CA LEU A 141 -1.36 -12.78 14.33
C LEU A 141 -0.25 -13.29 13.41
N GLU A 142 0.54 -12.38 12.86
CA GLU A 142 1.73 -12.69 12.04
C GLU A 142 3.02 -12.67 12.87
N GLY A 143 2.93 -12.50 14.21
CA GLY A 143 4.08 -12.44 15.11
C GLY A 143 4.85 -11.12 15.07
N MET A 144 4.21 -10.02 14.60
CA MET A 144 4.84 -8.71 14.46
C MET A 144 4.32 -7.71 15.49
N ALA A 145 5.19 -6.81 15.96
CA ALA A 145 4.80 -5.69 16.79
C ALA A 145 3.96 -4.67 15.99
N GLN A 146 3.06 -3.98 16.70
CA GLN A 146 2.34 -2.81 16.17
C GLN A 146 3.19 -1.55 16.34
N GLY A 147 3.00 -0.59 15.45
CA GLY A 147 3.65 0.71 15.52
C GLY A 147 3.22 1.62 14.38
N LYS A 148 3.53 2.90 14.50
CA LYS A 148 3.36 3.89 13.44
C LYS A 148 4.45 4.94 13.53
N GLY A 149 4.80 5.54 12.41
CA GLY A 149 5.85 6.55 12.32
C GLY A 149 6.41 6.71 10.92
N TRP A 150 7.29 7.69 10.76
CA TRP A 150 8.02 7.87 9.52
C TRP A 150 9.06 6.77 9.34
N LEU A 151 9.10 6.18 8.15
CA LEU A 151 10.23 5.39 7.70
C LEU A 151 11.38 6.33 7.35
N VAL A 152 12.54 6.14 7.99
CA VAL A 152 13.73 6.91 7.69
C VAL A 152 14.32 6.44 6.36
N LEU A 153 14.22 7.28 5.34
CA LEU A 153 14.82 6.99 4.03
C LEU A 153 16.34 7.16 4.09
N PRO A 154 17.11 6.37 3.32
CA PRO A 154 18.56 6.47 3.30
C PRO A 154 19.04 7.89 2.96
N GLY A 155 19.81 8.50 3.88
CA GLY A 155 20.37 9.83 3.71
C GLY A 155 19.41 11.01 3.89
N GLU A 156 18.18 10.76 4.33
CA GLU A 156 17.15 11.78 4.54
C GLU A 156 16.71 11.85 6.01
N ALA A 157 16.36 13.04 6.47
CA ALA A 157 15.68 13.20 7.76
C ALA A 157 14.19 12.85 7.63
N ALA A 158 13.60 12.37 8.72
CA ALA A 158 12.16 12.17 8.77
C ALA A 158 11.42 13.50 8.54
N PRO A 159 10.36 13.52 7.70
CA PRO A 159 9.56 14.73 7.51
C PRO A 159 8.85 15.16 8.80
N GLU A 160 8.55 16.46 8.89
CA GLU A 160 7.74 16.98 9.99
C GLU A 160 6.24 16.82 9.73
N GLY A 161 5.47 16.71 10.83
CA GLY A 161 4.01 16.60 10.81
C GLY A 161 3.48 15.28 10.27
N THR A 162 2.19 15.06 10.44
CA THR A 162 1.49 13.80 10.11
C THR A 162 0.21 14.05 9.31
N ALA A 163 0.11 15.20 8.65
CA ALA A 163 -1.00 15.56 7.79
C ALA A 163 -0.52 16.02 6.41
N GLU A 164 -1.38 15.84 5.42
CA GLU A 164 -1.14 16.30 4.05
C GLU A 164 -2.45 16.85 3.45
N ASP A 165 -2.35 17.99 2.78
CA ASP A 165 -3.48 18.54 2.04
C ASP A 165 -3.59 17.82 0.69
N ILE A 166 -4.79 17.34 0.40
CA ILE A 166 -5.11 16.67 -0.86
C ILE A 166 -6.24 17.40 -1.60
N THR A 167 -6.32 17.18 -2.91
CA THR A 167 -7.49 17.57 -3.70
C THR A 167 -8.10 16.32 -4.34
N GLU A 168 -9.38 16.06 -4.03
CA GLU A 168 -10.15 15.00 -4.65
C GLU A 168 -11.45 15.59 -5.21
N ASN A 169 -11.74 15.33 -6.48
CA ASN A 169 -12.95 15.82 -7.15
C ASN A 169 -13.12 17.35 -7.08
N GLY A 170 -12.02 18.11 -7.02
CA GLY A 170 -12.03 19.56 -6.88
C GLY A 170 -12.20 20.07 -5.45
N ILE A 171 -12.37 19.20 -4.47
CA ILE A 171 -12.54 19.54 -3.06
C ILE A 171 -11.24 19.30 -2.32
N ARG A 172 -10.85 20.27 -1.48
CA ARG A 172 -9.64 20.16 -0.64
C ARG A 172 -9.98 19.47 0.68
N TYR A 173 -9.11 18.55 1.10
CA TYR A 173 -9.15 17.86 2.40
C TYR A 173 -7.77 17.90 3.03
N THR A 174 -7.71 17.99 4.35
CA THR A 174 -6.49 17.70 5.11
C THR A 174 -6.60 16.28 5.63
N VAL A 175 -5.69 15.41 5.21
CA VAL A 175 -5.63 14.00 5.63
C VAL A 175 -4.64 13.86 6.77
N ASP A 176 -5.13 13.53 7.97
CA ASP A 176 -4.31 13.09 9.09
C ASP A 176 -4.03 11.58 8.93
N PHE A 177 -2.85 11.25 8.46
CA PHE A 177 -2.48 9.86 8.23
C PHE A 177 -1.96 9.15 9.50
N GLU A 178 -1.78 9.86 10.61
CA GLU A 178 -1.46 9.27 11.90
C GLU A 178 -2.69 8.82 12.68
N ASN A 179 -3.74 9.66 12.73
CA ASN A 179 -4.92 9.43 13.57
C ASN A 179 -6.17 9.11 12.74
N GLY A 180 -6.14 9.36 11.44
CA GLY A 180 -7.24 9.06 10.53
C GLY A 180 -7.54 7.55 10.42
N GLN A 181 -8.75 7.21 9.99
CA GLN A 181 -9.14 5.81 9.76
C GLN A 181 -8.36 5.20 8.59
N LYS A 182 -8.10 3.89 8.64
CA LYS A 182 -7.27 3.16 7.67
C LYS A 182 -5.89 3.84 7.55
N THR A 183 -5.54 4.26 6.35
CA THR A 183 -4.31 5.00 6.04
C THR A 183 -4.48 6.53 6.14
N GLY A 184 -5.67 7.01 6.55
CA GLY A 184 -5.99 8.43 6.73
C GLY A 184 -7.26 8.86 5.99
N PHE A 185 -7.54 8.32 4.80
CA PHE A 185 -8.70 8.67 3.98
C PHE A 185 -9.19 7.47 3.14
N PHE A 186 -10.49 7.47 2.79
CA PHE A 186 -11.11 6.38 2.03
C PHE A 186 -10.96 6.62 0.51
N LEU A 187 -9.80 6.36 -0.04
CA LEU A 187 -9.49 6.54 -1.48
C LEU A 187 -10.38 5.69 -2.40
N ASP A 188 -10.82 4.53 -1.92
CA ASP A 188 -11.70 3.60 -2.64
C ASP A 188 -13.09 4.19 -2.96
N GLN A 189 -13.51 5.24 -2.25
CA GLN A 189 -14.82 5.88 -2.41
C GLN A 189 -14.84 7.07 -3.39
N LYS A 190 -13.73 7.43 -4.00
CA LYS A 190 -13.60 8.60 -4.87
C LYS A 190 -14.67 8.67 -5.97
N TYR A 191 -14.81 7.61 -6.73
CA TYR A 191 -15.76 7.57 -7.84
C TYR A 191 -17.21 7.41 -7.36
N ASN A 192 -17.42 6.80 -6.20
CA ASN A 192 -18.76 6.76 -5.57
C ASN A 192 -19.19 8.15 -5.13
N ARG A 193 -18.29 8.98 -4.60
CA ARG A 193 -18.57 10.38 -4.28
C ARG A 193 -18.98 11.16 -5.52
N LEU A 194 -18.28 11.01 -6.65
CA LEU A 194 -18.65 11.62 -7.93
C LEU A 194 -20.01 11.15 -8.44
N ALA A 195 -20.36 9.88 -8.26
CA ALA A 195 -21.66 9.33 -8.65
C ALA A 195 -22.78 9.97 -7.82
N VAL A 196 -22.57 10.09 -6.49
CA VAL A 196 -23.52 10.76 -5.59
C VAL A 196 -23.70 12.22 -5.96
N ALA A 197 -22.64 12.96 -6.26
CA ALA A 197 -22.70 14.34 -6.71
C ALA A 197 -23.65 14.53 -7.93
N LYS A 198 -23.56 13.61 -8.90
CA LYS A 198 -24.44 13.66 -10.08
C LYS A 198 -25.91 13.43 -9.73
N LEU A 199 -26.20 12.58 -8.74
CA LEU A 199 -27.56 12.25 -8.29
C LEU A 199 -28.14 13.32 -7.35
N ALA A 200 -27.31 14.10 -6.68
CA ALA A 200 -27.69 15.09 -5.67
C ALA A 200 -28.29 16.37 -6.27
N LYS A 201 -28.06 16.66 -7.56
CA LYS A 201 -28.50 17.90 -8.19
C LYS A 201 -29.98 18.17 -8.01
N GLY A 202 -30.33 19.29 -7.34
CA GLY A 202 -31.69 19.70 -7.06
C GLY A 202 -32.43 18.83 -6.03
N ARG A 203 -31.69 18.11 -5.17
CA ARG A 203 -32.26 17.24 -4.14
C ARG A 203 -31.75 17.63 -2.76
N THR A 204 -32.51 17.24 -1.73
CA THR A 204 -32.04 17.25 -0.34
C THR A 204 -31.29 15.96 -0.07
N VAL A 205 -30.07 16.07 0.46
CA VAL A 205 -29.17 14.94 0.77
C VAL A 205 -28.96 14.86 2.26
N LEU A 206 -29.11 13.66 2.83
CA LEU A 206 -28.72 13.32 4.18
C LEU A 206 -27.54 12.36 4.13
N ASP A 207 -26.40 12.79 4.67
CA ASP A 207 -25.18 11.96 4.82
C ASP A 207 -25.11 11.43 6.25
N CYS A 208 -25.33 10.10 6.41
CA CYS A 208 -25.22 9.39 7.68
C CYS A 208 -23.87 8.72 7.79
N PHE A 209 -23.23 8.78 8.97
CA PHE A 209 -21.87 8.29 9.21
C PHE A 209 -20.82 8.98 8.37
N THR A 210 -20.94 10.29 8.31
CA THR A 210 -20.32 11.19 7.34
C THR A 210 -18.79 11.21 7.33
N HIS A 211 -18.11 10.71 8.40
CA HIS A 211 -16.66 10.74 8.56
C HIS A 211 -16.12 12.18 8.39
N THR A 212 -15.36 12.47 7.33
CA THR A 212 -14.87 13.82 6.99
C THR A 212 -15.87 14.67 6.20
N GLY A 213 -17.12 14.24 6.06
CA GLY A 213 -18.12 14.92 5.25
C GLY A 213 -17.90 14.77 3.74
N SER A 214 -17.06 13.86 3.31
CA SER A 214 -16.61 13.81 1.91
C SER A 214 -17.72 13.48 0.92
N PHE A 215 -18.76 12.72 1.28
CA PHE A 215 -19.94 12.52 0.45
C PHE A 215 -20.81 13.78 0.40
N ALA A 216 -21.08 14.39 1.56
CA ALA A 216 -21.85 15.64 1.65
C ALA A 216 -21.21 16.78 0.86
N LEU A 217 -19.89 16.93 0.98
CA LEU A 217 -19.14 17.97 0.25
C LEU A 217 -19.15 17.76 -1.28
N ASN A 218 -19.13 16.51 -1.75
CA ASN A 218 -19.27 16.22 -3.18
C ASN A 218 -20.71 16.40 -3.67
N ALA A 219 -21.72 16.30 -2.79
CA ALA A 219 -23.13 16.46 -3.13
C ALA A 219 -23.59 17.94 -3.15
N ALA A 220 -22.84 18.84 -2.50
CA ALA A 220 -23.14 20.26 -2.40
C ALA A 220 -22.73 21.02 -3.66
#